data_3b5ae62b1966e17ba2eab384e7e750e2
#
_entry.id   3b5ae62b1966e17ba2eab384e7e750e2
#
_cell.length_a   1.000
_cell.length_b   1.000
_cell.length_c   1.000
_cell.angle_alpha   90.00
_cell.angle_beta   90.00
_cell.angle_gamma   90.00
#
_symmetry.space_group_name_H-M   'P 1'
#
loop_
_entity.id
_entity.type
_entity.pdbx_description
1 polymer ?
#
loop_
_entity_poly.entity_id
_entity_poly.type
_entity_poly.pdbx_seq_one_letter_code
_entity_poly.pdbx_strand_id
1 'polypeptide(L)'
;MPAENLIETERLTIRPPTSQDAQITAEFHSANREHLRTWEPARDNDFYTKEYWENRLQWAEESVRTDRAYAFYLFLKQSNKLVGIISLRNIERLAFQNGRLGYKVDAQFEGQGLMREGLSAVIRHAFEVLGLRRLEANVMPENKRSRGLLKRLGFREIGLDEDYLIINGQVRPHVLTSLTKQRWAKAGNGMAH
;
A
#
# COMPACT_ATOMS: atom_id res chain seq x y z
N MET A 1 19.71 1.75 -7.15
CA MET A 1 18.52 2.01 -6.30
C MET A 1 18.97 2.99 -5.21
N PRO A 2 18.30 4.13 -5.02
CA PRO A 2 18.65 4.99 -3.90
C PRO A 2 18.36 4.24 -2.60
N ALA A 3 19.35 4.17 -1.72
CA ALA A 3 19.24 3.56 -0.38
C ALA A 3 18.16 4.24 0.49
N GLU A 4 17.67 5.39 0.07
CA GLU A 4 16.70 6.23 0.77
C GLU A 4 15.30 5.59 0.93
N ASN A 5 14.98 4.54 0.17
CA ASN A 5 13.67 3.87 0.24
C ASN A 5 13.71 2.48 0.89
N LEU A 6 14.84 2.08 1.48
CA LEU A 6 14.92 0.89 2.32
C LEU A 6 14.47 1.23 3.73
N ILE A 7 13.46 0.54 4.24
CA ILE A 7 12.91 0.76 5.56
C ILE A 7 12.98 -0.55 6.34
N GLU A 8 13.58 -0.51 7.51
CA GLU A 8 13.67 -1.63 8.44
C GLU A 8 12.70 -1.44 9.60
N THR A 9 11.99 -2.49 9.97
CA THR A 9 11.15 -2.55 11.16
C THR A 9 11.56 -3.74 12.04
N GLU A 10 10.82 -4.04 13.07
CA GLU A 10 11.09 -5.19 13.95
C GLU A 10 11.09 -6.51 13.16
N ARG A 11 10.06 -6.73 12.34
CA ARG A 11 9.84 -8.01 11.64
C ARG A 11 9.99 -7.93 10.12
N LEU A 12 10.01 -6.73 9.55
CA LEU A 12 9.96 -6.53 8.11
C LEU A 12 11.18 -5.78 7.57
N THR A 13 11.65 -6.22 6.40
CA THR A 13 12.42 -5.42 5.47
C THR A 13 11.47 -4.91 4.40
N ILE A 14 11.36 -3.60 4.25
CA ILE A 14 10.43 -2.94 3.33
C ILE A 14 11.24 -2.19 2.29
N ARG A 15 11.05 -2.51 1.03
CA ARG A 15 11.80 -1.88 -0.05
C ARG A 15 10.95 -1.73 -1.32
N PRO A 16 11.32 -0.83 -2.22
CA PRO A 16 10.75 -0.82 -3.56
C PRO A 16 11.03 -2.15 -4.27
N PRO A 17 10.10 -2.62 -5.12
CA PRO A 17 10.37 -3.74 -5.99
C PRO A 17 11.34 -3.36 -7.10
N THR A 18 12.01 -4.36 -7.64
CA THR A 18 12.84 -4.29 -8.85
C THR A 18 12.30 -5.23 -9.91
N SER A 19 12.78 -5.12 -11.14
CA SER A 19 12.43 -6.08 -12.22
C SER A 19 12.77 -7.54 -11.85
N GLN A 20 13.74 -7.76 -10.97
CA GLN A 20 14.07 -9.10 -10.46
C GLN A 20 12.98 -9.71 -9.58
N ASP A 21 12.08 -8.90 -9.04
CA ASP A 21 10.97 -9.35 -8.20
C ASP A 21 9.74 -9.84 -9.00
N ALA A 22 9.82 -9.88 -10.34
CA ALA A 22 8.69 -10.21 -11.20
C ALA A 22 8.08 -11.58 -10.87
N GLN A 23 8.91 -12.61 -10.69
CA GLN A 23 8.48 -13.96 -10.37
C GLN A 23 7.73 -14.01 -9.02
N ILE A 24 8.35 -13.49 -7.96
CA ILE A 24 7.73 -13.51 -6.63
C ILE A 24 6.46 -12.66 -6.57
N THR A 25 6.35 -11.62 -7.41
CA THR A 25 5.14 -10.80 -7.52
C THR A 25 4.01 -11.57 -8.18
N ALA A 26 4.28 -12.27 -9.28
CA ALA A 26 3.31 -13.14 -9.93
C ALA A 26 2.81 -14.25 -8.98
N GLU A 27 3.73 -14.89 -8.27
CA GLU A 27 3.42 -15.93 -7.27
C GLU A 27 2.56 -15.36 -6.12
N PHE A 28 2.91 -14.20 -5.58
CA PHE A 28 2.12 -13.53 -4.54
C PHE A 28 0.67 -13.28 -5.00
N HIS A 29 0.50 -12.72 -6.19
CA HIS A 29 -0.84 -12.43 -6.71
C HIS A 29 -1.62 -13.70 -7.06
N SER A 30 -0.96 -14.72 -7.61
CA SER A 30 -1.57 -16.01 -7.92
C SER A 30 -2.06 -16.72 -6.65
N ALA A 31 -1.21 -16.81 -5.63
CA ALA A 31 -1.53 -17.46 -4.36
C ALA A 31 -2.67 -16.74 -3.61
N ASN A 32 -2.80 -15.43 -3.80
CA ASN A 32 -3.81 -14.61 -3.12
C ASN A 32 -5.00 -14.24 -4.00
N ARG A 33 -5.15 -14.85 -5.19
CA ARG A 33 -6.18 -14.50 -6.18
C ARG A 33 -7.58 -14.50 -5.59
N GLU A 34 -8.00 -15.58 -4.97
CA GLU A 34 -9.34 -15.71 -4.38
C GLU A 34 -9.53 -14.81 -3.16
N HIS A 35 -8.51 -14.68 -2.33
CA HIS A 35 -8.53 -13.81 -1.16
C HIS A 35 -8.72 -12.33 -1.53
N LEU A 36 -8.04 -11.85 -2.57
CA LEU A 36 -8.09 -10.46 -3.00
C LEU A 36 -9.27 -10.14 -3.91
N ARG A 37 -9.90 -11.14 -4.54
CA ARG A 37 -10.97 -11.00 -5.52
C ARG A 37 -12.14 -10.11 -5.05
N THR A 38 -12.47 -10.18 -3.77
CA THR A 38 -13.57 -9.38 -3.20
C THR A 38 -13.25 -7.89 -3.17
N TRP A 39 -11.97 -7.54 -3.06
CA TRP A 39 -11.52 -6.18 -2.75
C TRP A 39 -10.84 -5.46 -3.91
N GLU A 40 -10.53 -6.18 -4.98
CA GLU A 40 -9.80 -5.65 -6.13
C GLU A 40 -10.58 -5.88 -7.43
N PRO A 41 -10.41 -5.00 -8.44
CA PRO A 41 -10.94 -5.26 -9.77
C PRO A 41 -10.45 -6.61 -10.32
N ALA A 42 -11.32 -7.28 -11.10
CA ALA A 42 -10.96 -8.49 -11.82
C ALA A 42 -9.70 -8.27 -12.68
N ARG A 43 -8.89 -9.30 -12.77
CA ARG A 43 -7.64 -9.30 -13.55
C ARG A 43 -7.68 -10.42 -14.57
N ASP A 44 -7.15 -10.14 -15.75
CA ASP A 44 -6.93 -11.14 -16.78
C ASP A 44 -5.84 -12.12 -16.34
N ASN A 45 -5.77 -13.29 -16.99
CA ASN A 45 -4.80 -14.32 -16.62
C ASN A 45 -3.35 -13.87 -16.75
N ASP A 46 -3.06 -12.97 -17.70
CA ASP A 46 -1.72 -12.43 -17.91
C ASP A 46 -1.19 -11.68 -16.69
N PHE A 47 -2.08 -11.08 -15.89
CA PHE A 47 -1.71 -10.41 -14.64
C PHE A 47 -0.97 -11.31 -13.65
N TYR A 48 -1.17 -12.63 -13.75
CA TYR A 48 -0.57 -13.62 -12.86
C TYR A 48 0.71 -14.24 -13.43
N THR A 49 1.24 -13.70 -14.53
CA THR A 49 2.47 -14.17 -15.19
C THR A 49 3.68 -13.32 -14.80
N LYS A 50 4.86 -13.92 -14.85
CA LYS A 50 6.13 -13.26 -14.63
C LYS A 50 6.35 -12.15 -15.69
N GLU A 51 6.06 -12.44 -16.95
CA GLU A 51 6.26 -11.54 -18.08
C GLU A 51 5.47 -10.22 -17.92
N TYR A 52 4.24 -10.30 -17.42
CA TYR A 52 3.46 -9.12 -17.10
C TYR A 52 4.17 -8.25 -16.05
N TRP A 53 4.68 -8.89 -15.00
CA TRP A 53 5.32 -8.17 -13.90
C TRP A 53 6.72 -7.66 -14.26
N GLU A 54 7.47 -8.30 -15.14
CA GLU A 54 8.73 -7.74 -15.65
C GLU A 54 8.54 -6.35 -16.25
N ASN A 55 7.57 -6.20 -17.14
CA ASN A 55 7.23 -4.91 -17.75
C ASN A 55 6.65 -3.92 -16.71
N ARG A 56 5.79 -4.40 -15.84
CA ARG A 56 5.11 -3.56 -14.85
C ARG A 56 6.05 -3.00 -13.79
N LEU A 57 7.06 -3.76 -13.38
CA LEU A 57 8.04 -3.32 -12.40
C LEU A 57 9.05 -2.32 -12.97
N GLN A 58 9.42 -2.43 -14.23
CA GLN A 58 10.19 -1.39 -14.93
C GLN A 58 9.45 -0.04 -14.92
N TRP A 59 8.15 -0.08 -15.19
CA TRP A 59 7.31 1.13 -15.10
C TRP A 59 7.21 1.64 -13.65
N ALA A 60 7.18 0.77 -12.65
CA ALA A 60 7.18 1.16 -11.24
C ALA A 60 8.48 1.87 -10.85
N GLU A 61 9.63 1.41 -11.31
CA GLU A 61 10.92 2.07 -11.10
C GLU A 61 10.94 3.50 -11.70
N GLU A 62 10.42 3.65 -12.92
CA GLU A 62 10.27 4.96 -13.55
C GLU A 62 9.31 5.88 -12.80
N SER A 63 8.23 5.33 -12.24
CA SER A 63 7.26 6.08 -11.46
C SER A 63 7.87 6.65 -10.18
N VAL A 64 8.78 5.92 -9.54
CA VAL A 64 9.55 6.41 -8.39
C VAL A 64 10.46 7.55 -8.81
N ARG A 65 11.19 7.39 -9.93
CA ARG A 65 12.11 8.41 -10.44
C ARG A 65 11.41 9.73 -10.79
N THR A 66 10.18 9.64 -11.25
CA THR A 66 9.35 10.79 -11.66
C THR A 66 8.40 11.26 -10.55
N ASP A 67 8.53 10.73 -9.33
CA ASP A 67 7.71 11.08 -8.15
C ASP A 67 6.20 10.93 -8.37
N ARG A 68 5.77 9.97 -9.20
CA ARG A 68 4.36 9.74 -9.53
C ARG A 68 3.70 8.70 -8.65
N ALA A 69 4.47 7.67 -8.28
CA ALA A 69 3.99 6.60 -7.43
C ALA A 69 5.16 5.85 -6.81
N TYR A 70 4.91 5.25 -5.65
CA TYR A 70 5.84 4.37 -4.95
C TYR A 70 5.15 3.03 -4.66
N ALA A 71 5.89 1.95 -4.79
CA ALA A 71 5.51 0.64 -4.31
C ALA A 71 6.52 0.19 -3.25
N PHE A 72 6.02 -0.40 -2.18
CA PHE A 72 6.80 -0.95 -1.08
C PHE A 72 6.43 -2.40 -0.88
N TYR A 73 7.39 -3.29 -1.06
CA TYR A 73 7.24 -4.72 -0.82
C TYR A 73 7.70 -5.04 0.60
N LEU A 74 6.86 -5.77 1.32
CA LEU A 74 7.08 -6.16 2.71
C LEU A 74 7.64 -7.58 2.75
N PHE A 75 8.90 -7.72 3.08
CA PHE A 75 9.55 -9.01 3.24
C PHE A 75 9.68 -9.36 4.72
N LEU A 76 9.29 -10.57 5.08
CA LEU A 76 9.48 -11.07 6.44
C LEU A 76 10.97 -11.37 6.67
N LYS A 77 11.61 -10.74 7.66
CA LYS A 77 13.05 -10.88 7.92
C LYS A 77 13.51 -12.33 8.10
N GLN A 78 12.71 -13.13 8.78
CA GLN A 78 13.06 -14.53 9.09
C GLN A 78 13.15 -15.44 7.86
N SER A 79 12.35 -15.19 6.84
CA SER A 79 12.22 -16.10 5.68
C SER A 79 12.46 -15.42 4.33
N ASN A 80 12.63 -14.11 4.32
CA ASN A 80 12.67 -13.30 3.10
C ASN A 80 11.44 -13.51 2.18
N LYS A 81 10.30 -13.94 2.75
CA LYS A 81 9.06 -14.13 2.01
C LYS A 81 8.36 -12.78 1.83
N LEU A 82 7.86 -12.52 0.62
CA LEU A 82 6.97 -11.39 0.34
C LEU A 82 5.61 -11.65 1.00
N VAL A 83 5.25 -10.85 2.00
CA VAL A 83 4.04 -11.01 2.80
C VAL A 83 3.01 -9.90 2.59
N GLY A 84 3.38 -8.83 1.90
CA GLY A 84 2.46 -7.74 1.63
C GLY A 84 3.04 -6.71 0.67
N ILE A 85 2.15 -5.91 0.11
CA ILE A 85 2.48 -4.83 -0.82
C ILE A 85 1.73 -3.58 -0.37
N ILE A 86 2.44 -2.46 -0.28
CA ILE A 86 1.87 -1.14 -0.07
C ILE A 86 2.18 -0.30 -1.30
N SER A 87 1.20 0.42 -1.81
CA SER A 87 1.37 1.38 -2.90
C SER A 87 0.98 2.77 -2.44
N LEU A 88 1.74 3.76 -2.86
CA LEU A 88 1.44 5.18 -2.71
C LEU A 88 1.33 5.76 -4.12
N ARG A 89 0.13 6.17 -4.50
CA ARG A 89 -0.21 6.61 -5.87
C ARG A 89 -0.86 7.97 -5.85
N ASN A 90 -1.10 8.53 -7.04
CA ASN A 90 -1.77 9.82 -7.20
C ASN A 90 -1.10 10.88 -6.32
N ILE A 91 0.23 10.97 -6.45
CA ILE A 91 0.99 11.96 -5.70
C ILE A 91 0.74 13.32 -6.34
N GLU A 92 0.16 14.19 -5.57
CA GLU A 92 -0.08 15.58 -5.93
C GLU A 92 0.81 16.47 -5.09
N ARG A 93 1.66 17.25 -5.75
CA ARG A 93 2.61 18.18 -5.12
C ARG A 93 2.03 19.58 -4.97
N LEU A 94 2.87 20.58 -4.91
CA LEU A 94 2.53 21.98 -4.75
C LEU A 94 1.72 22.24 -3.46
N ALA A 95 0.58 22.89 -3.56
CA ALA A 95 -0.25 23.26 -2.41
C ALA A 95 -0.92 22.07 -1.72
N PHE A 96 -1.18 20.97 -2.43
CA PHE A 96 -1.95 19.84 -1.88
C PHE A 96 -1.07 18.85 -1.10
N GLN A 97 0.11 18.50 -1.60
CA GLN A 97 1.07 17.57 -0.96
C GLN A 97 0.39 16.29 -0.47
N ASN A 98 -0.35 15.63 -1.35
CA ASN A 98 -1.19 14.48 -1.05
C ASN A 98 -0.71 13.21 -1.77
N GLY A 99 -1.07 12.04 -1.22
CA GLY A 99 -0.89 10.74 -1.87
C GLY A 99 -1.93 9.75 -1.39
N ARG A 100 -2.26 8.76 -2.24
CA ARG A 100 -3.24 7.72 -1.92
C ARG A 100 -2.58 6.39 -1.67
N LEU A 101 -2.80 5.84 -0.49
CA LEU A 101 -2.35 4.52 -0.08
C LEU A 101 -3.32 3.43 -0.55
N GLY A 102 -2.75 2.35 -1.07
CA GLY A 102 -3.40 1.07 -1.24
C GLY A 102 -2.51 -0.02 -0.66
N TYR A 103 -3.08 -1.08 -0.12
CA TYR A 103 -2.30 -2.15 0.48
C TYR A 103 -3.01 -3.50 0.42
N LYS A 104 -2.22 -4.54 0.45
CA LYS A 104 -2.67 -5.93 0.48
C LYS A 104 -1.69 -6.80 1.25
N VAL A 105 -2.18 -7.82 1.90
CA VAL A 105 -1.40 -8.79 2.68
C VAL A 105 -1.71 -10.20 2.20
N ASP A 106 -0.72 -11.07 2.22
CA ASP A 106 -0.89 -12.50 1.98
C ASP A 106 -1.88 -13.08 3.01
N ALA A 107 -2.86 -13.85 2.54
CA ALA A 107 -3.92 -14.43 3.36
C ALA A 107 -3.37 -15.22 4.57
N GLN A 108 -2.22 -15.89 4.40
CA GLN A 108 -1.57 -16.66 5.47
C GLN A 108 -1.01 -15.78 6.61
N PHE A 109 -0.82 -14.49 6.34
CA PHE A 109 -0.23 -13.53 7.28
C PHE A 109 -1.23 -12.50 7.81
N GLU A 110 -2.52 -12.67 7.50
CA GLU A 110 -3.56 -11.83 8.07
C GLU A 110 -3.65 -11.96 9.60
N GLY A 111 -4.09 -10.88 10.24
CA GLY A 111 -4.30 -10.86 11.69
C GLY A 111 -3.03 -10.80 12.55
N GLN A 112 -1.83 -10.93 11.96
CA GLN A 112 -0.55 -10.97 12.66
C GLN A 112 0.07 -9.57 12.92
N GLY A 113 -0.60 -8.50 12.51
CA GLY A 113 -0.12 -7.13 12.72
C GLY A 113 0.93 -6.64 11.72
N LEU A 114 1.42 -7.48 10.79
CA LEU A 114 2.46 -7.12 9.83
C LEU A 114 2.07 -5.94 8.93
N MET A 115 0.82 -5.91 8.43
CA MET A 115 0.37 -4.78 7.62
C MET A 115 0.28 -3.48 8.43
N ARG A 116 -0.05 -3.53 9.73
CA ARG A 116 -0.01 -2.35 10.59
C ARG A 116 1.41 -1.83 10.77
N GLU A 117 2.36 -2.73 11.00
CA GLU A 117 3.78 -2.42 11.13
C GLU A 117 4.32 -1.78 9.84
N GLY A 118 4.06 -2.41 8.69
CA GLY A 118 4.48 -1.91 7.37
C GLY A 118 3.86 -0.56 7.03
N LEU A 119 2.55 -0.39 7.23
CA LEU A 119 1.89 0.90 6.98
C LEU A 119 2.40 1.99 7.91
N SER A 120 2.66 1.70 9.19
CA SER A 120 3.24 2.69 10.11
C SER A 120 4.58 3.21 9.61
N ALA A 121 5.43 2.32 9.11
CA ALA A 121 6.74 2.67 8.56
C ALA A 121 6.64 3.46 7.25
N VAL A 122 5.77 3.03 6.32
CA VAL A 122 5.56 3.72 5.04
C VAL A 122 4.88 5.09 5.24
N ILE A 123 3.93 5.22 6.17
CA ILE A 123 3.31 6.52 6.50
C ILE A 123 4.36 7.49 7.04
N ARG A 124 5.23 7.04 7.93
CA ARG A 124 6.36 7.84 8.42
C ARG A 124 7.24 8.30 7.26
N HIS A 125 7.67 7.37 6.42
CA HIS A 125 8.47 7.66 5.23
C HIS A 125 7.78 8.69 4.31
N ALA A 126 6.48 8.54 4.05
CA ALA A 126 5.71 9.46 3.22
C ALA A 126 5.70 10.89 3.80
N PHE A 127 5.60 11.03 5.12
CA PHE A 127 5.57 12.34 5.77
C PHE A 127 6.96 12.96 6.00
N GLU A 128 7.96 12.17 6.32
CA GLU A 128 9.28 12.65 6.74
C GLU A 128 10.27 12.72 5.58
N VAL A 129 10.26 11.72 4.70
CA VAL A 129 11.20 11.62 3.57
C VAL A 129 10.60 12.19 2.28
N LEU A 130 9.36 11.75 1.92
CA LEU A 130 8.71 12.24 0.70
C LEU A 130 8.05 13.61 0.87
N GLY A 131 7.99 14.16 2.09
CA GLY A 131 7.49 15.50 2.36
C GLY A 131 5.98 15.69 2.14
N LEU A 132 5.19 14.61 2.08
CA LEU A 132 3.75 14.73 1.97
C LEU A 132 3.14 15.30 3.25
N ARG A 133 1.99 15.96 3.12
CA ARG A 133 1.24 16.54 4.24
C ARG A 133 -0.02 15.76 4.56
N ARG A 134 -0.53 15.01 3.59
CA ARG A 134 -1.79 14.30 3.67
C ARG A 134 -1.66 12.95 2.97
N LEU A 135 -2.32 11.95 3.52
CA LEU A 135 -2.51 10.63 2.91
C LEU A 135 -4.00 10.30 2.90
N GLU A 136 -4.43 9.66 1.84
CA GLU A 136 -5.75 9.08 1.69
C GLU A 136 -5.64 7.56 1.60
N ALA A 137 -6.65 6.86 2.14
CA ALA A 137 -6.80 5.42 1.98
C ALA A 137 -8.28 5.09 1.98
N ASN A 138 -8.82 4.76 0.81
CA ASN A 138 -10.26 4.56 0.67
C ASN A 138 -10.57 3.07 0.67
N VAL A 139 -11.67 2.68 1.29
CA VAL A 139 -11.96 1.28 1.60
C VAL A 139 -13.46 1.00 1.48
N MET A 140 -13.81 -0.15 0.94
CA MET A 140 -15.21 -0.59 0.87
C MET A 140 -15.82 -0.65 2.29
N PRO A 141 -17.07 -0.21 2.48
CA PRO A 141 -17.74 -0.19 3.80
C PRO A 141 -17.72 -1.55 4.51
N GLU A 142 -17.81 -2.64 3.76
CA GLU A 142 -17.85 -4.02 4.26
C GLU A 142 -16.47 -4.51 4.73
N ASN A 143 -15.39 -3.89 4.29
CA ASN A 143 -14.03 -4.29 4.68
C ASN A 143 -13.71 -3.78 6.10
N LYS A 144 -14.36 -4.39 7.09
CA LYS A 144 -14.22 -4.03 8.51
C LYS A 144 -12.78 -4.13 9.01
N ARG A 145 -11.99 -5.07 8.48
CA ARG A 145 -10.57 -5.23 8.84
C ARG A 145 -9.75 -4.01 8.43
N SER A 146 -9.86 -3.62 7.17
CA SER A 146 -9.14 -2.47 6.64
C SER A 146 -9.59 -1.17 7.32
N ARG A 147 -10.90 -0.95 7.52
CA ARG A 147 -11.43 0.20 8.28
C ARG A 147 -10.87 0.26 9.69
N GLY A 148 -10.88 -0.87 10.40
CA GLY A 148 -10.30 -0.97 11.74
C GLY A 148 -8.80 -0.69 11.77
N LEU A 149 -8.06 -1.13 10.77
CA LEU A 149 -6.63 -0.86 10.62
C LEU A 149 -6.38 0.63 10.39
N LEU A 150 -7.07 1.26 9.45
CA LEU A 150 -6.95 2.69 9.16
C LEU A 150 -7.29 3.55 10.39
N LYS A 151 -8.35 3.20 11.12
CA LYS A 151 -8.70 3.88 12.37
C LYS A 151 -7.58 3.82 13.40
N ARG A 152 -6.96 2.64 13.60
CA ARG A 152 -5.82 2.46 14.52
C ARG A 152 -4.56 3.22 14.09
N LEU A 153 -4.39 3.46 12.79
CA LEU A 153 -3.32 4.29 12.23
C LEU A 153 -3.63 5.80 12.27
N GLY A 154 -4.81 6.19 12.78
CA GLY A 154 -5.19 7.59 12.95
C GLY A 154 -5.90 8.20 11.74
N PHE A 155 -6.25 7.41 10.71
CA PHE A 155 -7.09 7.90 9.63
C PHE A 155 -8.48 8.29 10.12
N ARG A 156 -9.00 9.38 9.57
CA ARG A 156 -10.36 9.87 9.83
C ARG A 156 -11.24 9.60 8.62
N GLU A 157 -12.41 9.04 8.83
CA GLU A 157 -13.44 8.97 7.80
C GLU A 157 -13.95 10.38 7.49
N ILE A 158 -14.04 10.74 6.21
CA ILE A 158 -14.44 12.08 5.73
C ILE A 158 -15.69 12.04 4.88
N GLY A 159 -16.14 10.87 4.46
CA GLY A 159 -17.34 10.70 3.67
C GLY A 159 -17.50 9.30 3.14
N LEU A 160 -18.62 9.08 2.48
CA LEU A 160 -18.94 7.91 1.67
C LEU A 160 -19.12 8.38 0.23
N ASP A 161 -18.46 7.71 -0.70
CA ASP A 161 -18.69 7.88 -2.13
C ASP A 161 -19.34 6.60 -2.66
N GLU A 162 -20.56 6.71 -3.15
CA GLU A 162 -21.37 5.57 -3.57
C GLU A 162 -20.94 5.02 -4.95
N ASP A 163 -20.38 5.89 -5.80
CA ASP A 163 -19.96 5.57 -7.17
C ASP A 163 -18.43 5.57 -7.34
N TYR A 164 -17.71 5.04 -6.35
CA TYR A 164 -16.25 5.25 -6.26
C TYR A 164 -15.43 4.43 -7.24
N LEU A 165 -15.68 3.12 -7.36
CA LEU A 165 -14.82 2.22 -8.13
C LEU A 165 -15.60 1.02 -8.67
N ILE A 166 -15.31 0.62 -9.90
CA ILE A 166 -15.85 -0.62 -10.46
C ILE A 166 -15.00 -1.80 -10.00
N ILE A 167 -15.62 -2.73 -9.27
CA ILE A 167 -15.01 -3.98 -8.83
C ILE A 167 -15.86 -5.14 -9.35
N ASN A 168 -15.28 -6.01 -10.15
CA ASN A 168 -15.94 -7.17 -10.75
C ASN A 168 -17.23 -6.78 -11.51
N GLY A 169 -17.18 -5.70 -12.29
CA GLY A 169 -18.30 -5.21 -13.08
C GLY A 169 -19.40 -4.48 -12.31
N GLN A 170 -19.23 -4.28 -11.02
CA GLN A 170 -20.20 -3.57 -10.16
C GLN A 170 -19.56 -2.29 -9.61
N VAL A 171 -20.29 -1.20 -9.64
CA VAL A 171 -19.93 0.03 -8.92
C VAL A 171 -20.00 -0.26 -7.43
N ARG A 172 -18.91 0.04 -6.72
CA ARG A 172 -18.77 -0.25 -5.29
C ARG A 172 -18.47 1.02 -4.51
N PRO A 173 -19.26 1.29 -3.46
CA PRO A 173 -19.03 2.43 -2.60
C PRO A 173 -17.72 2.29 -1.82
N HIS A 174 -17.13 3.44 -1.48
CA HIS A 174 -15.97 3.49 -0.60
C HIS A 174 -16.12 4.54 0.48
N VAL A 175 -15.74 4.18 1.68
CA VAL A 175 -15.51 5.12 2.76
C VAL A 175 -14.21 5.84 2.46
N LEU A 176 -14.31 7.15 2.30
CA LEU A 176 -13.17 8.03 2.07
C LEU A 176 -12.50 8.34 3.41
N THR A 177 -11.19 8.16 3.49
CA THR A 177 -10.45 8.43 4.71
C THR A 177 -9.22 9.28 4.46
N SER A 178 -8.80 10.04 5.47
CA SER A 178 -7.58 10.82 5.39
C SER A 178 -6.80 10.86 6.69
N LEU A 179 -5.49 10.99 6.55
CA LEU A 179 -4.53 11.20 7.62
C LEU A 179 -3.63 12.39 7.27
N THR A 180 -3.54 13.38 8.15
CA THR A 180 -2.60 14.50 8.00
C THR A 180 -1.33 14.25 8.81
N LYS A 181 -0.19 14.80 8.36
CA LYS A 181 1.08 14.76 9.08
C LYS A 181 0.93 15.26 10.53
N GLN A 182 0.17 16.37 10.73
CA GLN A 182 -0.09 16.90 12.06
C GLN A 182 -0.86 15.93 12.96
N ARG A 183 -1.85 15.21 12.42
CA ARG A 183 -2.60 14.22 13.18
C ARG A 183 -1.73 13.01 13.53
N TRP A 184 -0.91 12.56 12.59
CA TRP A 184 0.04 11.46 12.80
C TRP A 184 1.01 11.77 13.95
N ALA A 185 1.60 12.96 13.96
CA ALA A 185 2.49 13.39 15.02
C ALA A 185 1.79 13.47 16.40
N LYS A 186 0.56 13.99 16.46
CA LYS A 186 -0.21 14.07 17.71
C LYS A 186 -0.59 12.71 18.29
N ALA A 187 -0.73 11.69 17.46
CA ALA A 187 -1.03 10.32 17.92
C ALA A 187 0.19 9.58 18.50
N GLY A 188 1.34 10.22 18.67
CA GLY A 188 2.58 9.63 19.17
C GLY A 188 3.29 8.71 18.18
N ASN A 189 2.78 8.60 16.97
CA ASN A 189 3.35 7.72 15.94
C ASN A 189 4.57 8.33 15.23
N GLY A 190 4.84 9.61 15.43
CA GLY A 190 5.98 10.34 14.85
C GLY A 190 7.27 10.29 15.66
N MET A 191 7.27 9.72 16.87
CA MET A 191 8.42 9.75 17.79
C MET A 191 8.99 8.38 18.17
N ALA A 192 8.62 7.31 17.51
CA ALA A 192 9.31 6.02 17.71
C ALA A 192 10.58 6.01 16.86
N HIS A 193 11.70 6.20 17.52
CA HIS A 193 13.06 6.07 16.97
C HIS A 193 13.37 4.62 16.59
#